data_b4356a6143270a49745ee9ec6867d894
#
_entry.id   b4356a6143270a49745ee9ec6867d894
#
_cell.length_a   1.000
_cell.length_b   1.000
_cell.length_c   1.000
_cell.angle_alpha   90.00
_cell.angle_beta   90.00
_cell.angle_gamma   90.00
#
_symmetry.space_group_name_H-M   'P 1'
#
loop_
_entity.id
_entity.type
_entity.pdbx_description
1 polymer ?
#
loop_
_entity_poly.entity_id
_entity_poly.type
_entity_poly.pdbx_seq_one_letter_code
_entity_poly.pdbx_strand_id
1 'polypeptide(L)'
;MSRLEVAYPPPPSPARTKPSERAPLRVGVVQERWHPDPDEHEHALAHGIKLAAGEGARIVCLQELTLSRYFAITPDGPQAVGATPEELDGGPTVTFARRMAAETGVYVHASLYERSDGSDGLGYNTAVVVAPDGRLVSRTRKLHIPVTAGYYEDHYFRPGPAADDPFPLISLPTDDGDAKLGCPTCWDQWFPELARAYSIEGAEVLIYPTAIGSEPDHPEFDTQPLWQQVIVANGVANATFMVAINRIGVEGPLTFYGSSFISDPYGRVLVQAPRDEPAVLVADLDLDQRRDWLELFPFLTTRRPDAYGLLTRRW
;
A
#
# COMPACT_ATOMS: atom_id res chain seq x y z
N MET A 1 -3.18 -3.80 23.10
CA MET A 1 -3.68 -2.49 22.63
C MET A 1 -2.73 -2.01 21.57
N SER A 2 -3.22 -1.60 20.42
CA SER A 2 -2.38 -1.05 19.36
C SER A 2 -1.81 0.30 19.77
N ARG A 3 -0.54 0.52 19.49
CA ARG A 3 0.14 1.80 19.72
C ARG A 3 -0.38 2.83 18.72
N LEU A 4 -0.81 4.00 19.17
CA LEU A 4 -1.24 5.09 18.31
C LEU A 4 -0.08 6.09 18.16
N GLU A 5 0.32 6.35 16.92
CA GLU A 5 1.33 7.34 16.55
C GLU A 5 0.71 8.36 15.58
N VAL A 6 0.89 9.63 15.87
CA VAL A 6 0.26 10.71 15.11
C VAL A 6 1.29 11.74 14.63
N ALA A 7 1.09 12.26 13.42
CA ALA A 7 1.92 13.29 12.80
C ALA A 7 1.03 14.38 12.15
N TYR A 8 0.53 15.27 12.99
CA TYR A 8 -0.18 16.46 12.55
C TYR A 8 0.04 17.62 13.53
N PRO A 9 0.04 18.90 13.05
CA PRO A 9 -0.07 19.31 11.66
C PRO A 9 1.10 18.83 10.80
N PRO A 10 0.95 18.85 9.43
CA PRO A 10 2.04 18.45 8.55
C PRO A 10 3.24 19.39 8.69
N PRO A 11 4.49 18.91 8.52
CA PRO A 11 5.65 19.77 8.56
C PRO A 11 5.61 20.77 7.39
N PRO A 12 6.14 21.99 7.59
CA PRO A 12 6.17 23.01 6.53
C PRO A 12 6.85 22.51 5.24
N SER A 13 6.31 22.89 4.09
CA SER A 13 6.93 22.65 2.79
C SER A 13 8.20 23.49 2.64
N PRO A 14 9.39 22.89 2.47
CA PRO A 14 10.64 23.66 2.30
C PRO A 14 10.70 24.49 1.01
N ALA A 15 9.97 24.06 -0.02
CA ALA A 15 9.97 24.72 -1.33
C ALA A 15 8.77 25.66 -1.55
N ARG A 16 7.96 25.92 -0.52
CA ARG A 16 6.74 26.69 -0.67
C ARG A 16 7.00 28.16 -0.94
N THR A 17 6.48 28.65 -2.07
CA THR A 17 6.52 30.05 -2.46
C THR A 17 5.13 30.70 -2.52
N LYS A 18 4.06 29.90 -2.48
CA LYS A 18 2.66 30.32 -2.51
C LYS A 18 1.92 29.72 -1.31
N PRO A 19 0.86 30.35 -0.81
CA PRO A 19 0.02 29.75 0.23
C PRO A 19 -0.48 28.35 -0.16
N SER A 20 -0.76 27.52 0.83
CA SER A 20 -1.47 26.25 0.61
C SER A 20 -2.87 26.54 0.10
N GLU A 21 -3.30 25.81 -0.92
CA GLU A 21 -4.62 25.95 -1.54
C GLU A 21 -5.61 24.89 -1.05
N ARG A 22 -5.06 23.80 -0.44
CA ARG A 22 -5.85 22.66 0.01
C ARG A 22 -5.62 22.36 1.48
N ALA A 23 -6.68 21.90 2.17
CA ALA A 23 -6.55 21.32 3.48
C ALA A 23 -5.75 19.99 3.41
N PRO A 24 -4.98 19.64 4.43
CA PRO A 24 -4.24 18.39 4.46
C PRO A 24 -5.17 17.16 4.37
N LEU A 25 -4.77 16.15 3.61
CA LEU A 25 -5.42 14.85 3.61
C LEU A 25 -4.92 14.03 4.81
N ARG A 26 -5.81 13.64 5.73
CA ARG A 26 -5.46 12.77 6.84
C ARG A 26 -5.58 11.31 6.43
N VAL A 27 -4.47 10.57 6.56
CA VAL A 27 -4.35 9.16 6.20
C VAL A 27 -4.05 8.32 7.44
N GLY A 28 -4.76 7.20 7.59
CA GLY A 28 -4.53 6.20 8.62
C GLY A 28 -3.88 4.94 8.07
N VAL A 29 -3.04 4.29 8.88
CA VAL A 29 -2.39 2.99 8.58
C VAL A 29 -2.60 2.07 9.78
N VAL A 30 -2.94 0.82 9.53
CA VAL A 30 -3.03 -0.21 10.58
C VAL A 30 -1.97 -1.27 10.31
N GLN A 31 -1.00 -1.39 11.20
CA GLN A 31 -0.03 -2.46 11.26
C GLN A 31 -0.48 -3.50 12.27
N GLU A 32 -0.70 -4.74 11.82
CA GLU A 32 -1.17 -5.82 12.70
C GLU A 32 -0.46 -7.15 12.35
N ARG A 33 -0.49 -8.08 13.30
CA ARG A 33 -0.13 -9.49 13.07
C ARG A 33 -1.34 -10.24 12.52
N TRP A 34 -1.06 -11.34 11.87
CA TRP A 34 -2.13 -12.28 11.59
C TRP A 34 -2.49 -13.07 12.86
N HIS A 35 -3.79 -13.22 13.14
CA HIS A 35 -4.33 -14.05 14.22
C HIS A 35 -4.96 -15.30 13.61
N PRO A 36 -4.68 -16.51 14.15
CA PRO A 36 -5.26 -17.76 13.64
C PRO A 36 -6.78 -17.81 13.74
N ASP A 37 -7.37 -17.17 14.77
CA ASP A 37 -8.80 -17.02 14.93
C ASP A 37 -9.28 -15.88 14.02
N PRO A 38 -10.17 -16.15 13.05
CA PRO A 38 -10.66 -15.13 12.12
C PRO A 38 -11.41 -13.98 12.80
N ASP A 39 -12.19 -14.29 13.85
CA ASP A 39 -12.94 -13.27 14.58
C ASP A 39 -12.00 -12.34 15.37
N GLU A 40 -10.97 -12.91 15.98
CA GLU A 40 -9.91 -12.12 16.65
C GLU A 40 -9.18 -11.24 15.65
N HIS A 41 -8.84 -11.78 14.48
CA HIS A 41 -8.15 -11.04 13.43
C HIS A 41 -8.97 -9.88 12.89
N GLU A 42 -10.23 -10.13 12.52
CA GLU A 42 -11.16 -9.06 12.09
C GLU A 42 -11.36 -8.02 13.19
N HIS A 43 -11.48 -8.44 14.45
CA HIS A 43 -11.64 -7.54 15.58
C HIS A 43 -10.42 -6.62 15.76
N ALA A 44 -9.21 -7.15 15.66
CA ALA A 44 -7.98 -6.38 15.77
C ALA A 44 -7.88 -5.31 14.66
N LEU A 45 -8.14 -5.70 13.40
CA LEU A 45 -8.16 -4.77 12.27
C LEU A 45 -9.25 -3.71 12.40
N ALA A 46 -10.49 -4.14 12.77
CA ALA A 46 -11.61 -3.22 12.99
C ALA A 46 -11.31 -2.20 14.11
N HIS A 47 -10.65 -2.63 15.18
CA HIS A 47 -10.22 -1.73 16.24
C HIS A 47 -9.23 -0.69 15.72
N GLY A 48 -8.23 -1.10 14.94
CA GLY A 48 -7.27 -0.17 14.32
C GLY A 48 -7.93 0.83 13.39
N ILE A 49 -8.87 0.39 12.55
CA ILE A 49 -9.63 1.28 11.65
C ILE A 49 -10.43 2.32 12.46
N LYS A 50 -11.12 1.88 13.53
CA LYS A 50 -11.90 2.77 14.39
C LYS A 50 -11.02 3.80 15.11
N LEU A 51 -9.83 3.40 15.55
CA LEU A 51 -8.85 4.33 16.12
C LEU A 51 -8.43 5.39 15.10
N ALA A 52 -8.02 5.00 13.91
CA ALA A 52 -7.61 5.95 12.87
C ALA A 52 -8.77 6.87 12.43
N ALA A 53 -9.98 6.34 12.32
CA ALA A 53 -11.18 7.11 12.02
C ALA A 53 -11.49 8.12 13.15
N GLY A 54 -11.32 7.72 14.41
CA GLY A 54 -11.46 8.59 15.58
C GLY A 54 -10.49 9.77 15.59
N GLU A 55 -9.30 9.59 15.00
CA GLU A 55 -8.31 10.65 14.75
C GLU A 55 -8.62 11.47 13.50
N GLY A 56 -9.73 11.20 12.80
CA GLY A 56 -10.19 11.96 11.64
C GLY A 56 -9.58 11.54 10.30
N ALA A 57 -9.03 10.32 10.19
CA ALA A 57 -8.55 9.80 8.92
C ALA A 57 -9.68 9.76 7.87
N ARG A 58 -9.38 10.16 6.63
CA ARG A 58 -10.30 10.07 5.48
C ARG A 58 -10.21 8.73 4.78
N ILE A 59 -9.03 8.13 4.79
CA ILE A 59 -8.77 6.78 4.30
C ILE A 59 -7.93 6.04 5.33
N VAL A 60 -8.24 4.76 5.56
CA VAL A 60 -7.45 3.86 6.41
C VAL A 60 -6.93 2.70 5.58
N CYS A 61 -5.63 2.46 5.68
CA CYS A 61 -4.91 1.51 4.84
C CYS A 61 -4.47 0.29 5.65
N LEU A 62 -4.73 -0.90 5.09
CA LEU A 62 -4.43 -2.19 5.72
C LEU A 62 -3.32 -2.92 4.94
N GLN A 63 -2.72 -3.91 5.59
CA GLN A 63 -1.62 -4.72 5.06
C GLN A 63 -2.02 -5.62 3.89
N GLU A 64 -1.05 -6.11 3.14
CA GLU A 64 -1.21 -7.08 2.05
C GLU A 64 -1.89 -8.36 2.54
N LEU A 65 -2.78 -8.94 1.70
CA LEU A 65 -3.59 -10.13 2.03
C LEU A 65 -4.28 -9.97 3.40
N THR A 66 -5.07 -8.91 3.51
CA THR A 66 -5.56 -8.31 4.76
C THR A 66 -6.13 -9.32 5.75
N LEU A 67 -7.05 -10.21 5.31
CA LEU A 67 -7.74 -11.16 6.20
C LEU A 67 -7.07 -12.54 6.28
N SER A 68 -6.01 -12.80 5.51
CA SER A 68 -5.34 -14.10 5.52
C SER A 68 -3.94 -14.03 6.09
N ARG A 69 -3.44 -15.18 6.55
CA ARG A 69 -2.00 -15.32 6.72
C ARG A 69 -1.30 -15.10 5.38
N TYR A 70 -0.02 -14.78 5.41
CA TYR A 70 0.79 -14.83 4.21
C TYR A 70 1.06 -16.29 3.84
N PHE A 71 0.43 -16.78 2.80
CA PHE A 71 0.42 -18.21 2.44
C PHE A 71 1.44 -18.56 1.36
N ALA A 72 2.02 -17.60 0.64
CA ALA A 72 2.95 -17.84 -0.47
C ALA A 72 4.38 -18.20 0.00
N ILE A 73 4.50 -18.90 1.13
CA ILE A 73 5.76 -19.28 1.78
C ILE A 73 6.34 -20.62 1.30
N THR A 74 5.62 -21.33 0.44
CA THR A 74 6.00 -22.64 -0.14
C THR A 74 5.65 -22.67 -1.62
N PRO A 75 6.41 -23.39 -2.47
CA PRO A 75 6.08 -23.55 -3.88
C PRO A 75 4.93 -24.52 -4.17
N ASP A 76 4.30 -25.10 -3.13
CA ASP A 76 3.30 -26.17 -3.29
C ASP A 76 1.96 -25.70 -3.87
N GLY A 77 1.74 -24.39 -3.92
CA GLY A 77 0.55 -23.75 -4.47
C GLY A 77 -0.63 -23.65 -3.48
N PRO A 78 -1.71 -22.95 -3.88
CA PRO A 78 -2.77 -22.54 -2.96
C PRO A 78 -3.52 -23.71 -2.32
N GLN A 79 -3.74 -24.80 -3.04
CA GLN A 79 -4.47 -25.96 -2.52
C GLN A 79 -3.73 -26.64 -1.37
N ALA A 80 -2.41 -26.78 -1.47
CA ALA A 80 -1.60 -27.42 -0.43
C ALA A 80 -1.58 -26.65 0.89
N VAL A 81 -1.71 -25.33 0.83
CA VAL A 81 -1.72 -24.44 2.00
C VAL A 81 -3.13 -24.04 2.46
N GLY A 82 -4.17 -24.54 1.77
CA GLY A 82 -5.57 -24.23 2.09
C GLY A 82 -5.96 -22.78 1.77
N ALA A 83 -5.21 -22.09 0.90
CA ALA A 83 -5.58 -20.75 0.45
C ALA A 83 -6.66 -20.82 -0.63
N THR A 84 -7.70 -20.00 -0.47
CA THR A 84 -8.83 -19.96 -1.42
C THR A 84 -8.98 -18.55 -1.95
N PRO A 85 -8.98 -18.36 -3.29
CA PRO A 85 -9.21 -17.04 -3.86
C PRO A 85 -10.64 -16.58 -3.62
N GLU A 86 -10.79 -15.26 -3.38
CA GLU A 86 -12.05 -14.61 -3.12
C GLU A 86 -12.69 -14.08 -4.42
N GLU A 87 -14.01 -14.09 -4.46
CA GLU A 87 -14.72 -13.28 -5.46
C GLU A 87 -14.55 -11.80 -5.09
N LEU A 88 -14.26 -10.98 -6.09
CA LEU A 88 -14.06 -9.54 -5.85
C LEU A 88 -15.33 -8.88 -5.30
N ASP A 89 -16.51 -9.27 -5.82
CA ASP A 89 -17.79 -8.80 -5.30
C ASP A 89 -18.39 -9.83 -4.34
N GLY A 90 -18.47 -9.47 -3.07
CA GLY A 90 -19.06 -10.30 -2.02
C GLY A 90 -18.10 -11.26 -1.32
N GLY A 91 -16.81 -11.26 -1.65
CA GLY A 91 -15.80 -12.00 -0.88
C GLY A 91 -15.58 -11.43 0.53
N PRO A 92 -14.97 -12.21 1.43
CA PRO A 92 -14.80 -11.82 2.83
C PRO A 92 -14.09 -10.48 3.01
N THR A 93 -12.98 -10.24 2.29
CA THR A 93 -12.18 -9.02 2.46
C THR A 93 -12.96 -7.76 2.02
N VAL A 94 -13.64 -7.80 0.87
CA VAL A 94 -14.44 -6.66 0.41
C VAL A 94 -15.66 -6.45 1.31
N THR A 95 -16.26 -7.53 1.81
CA THR A 95 -17.38 -7.47 2.77
C THR A 95 -16.95 -6.82 4.08
N PHE A 96 -15.79 -7.21 4.62
CA PHE A 96 -15.19 -6.58 5.80
C PHE A 96 -14.93 -5.09 5.56
N ALA A 97 -14.29 -4.74 4.43
CA ALA A 97 -13.99 -3.35 4.10
C ALA A 97 -15.27 -2.50 3.95
N ARG A 98 -16.34 -3.03 3.31
CA ARG A 98 -17.64 -2.37 3.21
C ARG A 98 -18.28 -2.11 4.58
N ARG A 99 -18.26 -3.11 5.45
CA ARG A 99 -18.77 -2.96 6.81
C ARG A 99 -18.01 -1.87 7.56
N MET A 100 -16.68 -1.89 7.51
CA MET A 100 -15.86 -0.92 8.22
C MET A 100 -16.00 0.48 7.65
N ALA A 101 -16.06 0.63 6.32
CA ALA A 101 -16.27 1.92 5.67
C ALA A 101 -17.64 2.54 6.06
N ALA A 102 -18.71 1.74 6.08
CA ALA A 102 -20.04 2.18 6.49
C ALA A 102 -20.11 2.56 7.98
N GLU A 103 -19.48 1.76 8.86
CA GLU A 103 -19.48 2.01 10.31
C GLU A 103 -18.69 3.25 10.70
N THR A 104 -17.61 3.55 9.99
CA THR A 104 -16.66 4.60 10.40
C THR A 104 -16.71 5.86 9.54
N GLY A 105 -17.35 5.79 8.35
CA GLY A 105 -17.42 6.91 7.43
C GLY A 105 -16.11 7.20 6.68
N VAL A 106 -15.11 6.31 6.75
CA VAL A 106 -13.82 6.45 6.06
C VAL A 106 -13.75 5.57 4.82
N TYR A 107 -12.87 5.91 3.89
CA TYR A 107 -12.47 4.98 2.84
C TYR A 107 -11.58 3.88 3.45
N VAL A 108 -11.78 2.63 3.06
CA VAL A 108 -10.97 1.50 3.55
C VAL A 108 -10.22 0.89 2.37
N HIS A 109 -8.88 0.94 2.46
CA HIS A 109 -8.00 0.23 1.57
C HIS A 109 -7.65 -1.13 2.18
N ALA A 110 -7.81 -2.20 1.40
CA ALA A 110 -7.50 -3.58 1.78
C ALA A 110 -6.87 -4.34 0.61
N SER A 111 -6.34 -5.53 0.87
CA SER A 111 -5.73 -6.40 -0.15
C SER A 111 -6.22 -7.83 0.03
N LEU A 112 -6.39 -8.54 -1.09
CA LEU A 112 -6.95 -9.89 -1.12
C LEU A 112 -6.35 -10.77 -2.22
N TYR A 113 -6.54 -12.09 -2.06
CA TYR A 113 -6.31 -13.09 -3.10
C TYR A 113 -7.56 -13.16 -3.98
N GLU A 114 -7.57 -12.42 -5.10
CA GLU A 114 -8.69 -12.34 -6.05
C GLU A 114 -8.75 -13.59 -6.93
N ARG A 115 -9.94 -14.15 -7.10
CA ARG A 115 -10.21 -15.24 -8.06
C ARG A 115 -9.97 -14.74 -9.49
N SER A 116 -9.38 -15.61 -10.31
CA SER A 116 -9.29 -15.39 -11.76
C SER A 116 -10.03 -16.48 -12.53
N ASP A 117 -10.39 -16.16 -13.76
CA ASP A 117 -11.06 -17.10 -14.69
C ASP A 117 -10.09 -18.12 -15.33
N GLY A 118 -8.81 -18.10 -14.95
CA GLY A 118 -7.80 -18.98 -15.50
C GLY A 118 -7.95 -20.43 -15.03
N SER A 119 -7.64 -21.39 -15.91
CA SER A 119 -7.70 -22.84 -15.64
C SER A 119 -6.47 -23.37 -14.88
N ASP A 120 -5.45 -22.55 -14.65
CA ASP A 120 -4.18 -22.93 -14.00
C ASP A 120 -4.24 -22.85 -12.47
N GLY A 121 -5.37 -22.41 -11.89
CA GLY A 121 -5.56 -22.26 -10.45
C GLY A 121 -4.92 -21.02 -9.83
N LEU A 122 -4.24 -20.17 -10.62
CA LEU A 122 -3.65 -18.93 -10.13
C LEU A 122 -4.72 -17.82 -10.08
N GLY A 123 -4.64 -16.99 -9.04
CA GLY A 123 -5.44 -15.78 -8.88
C GLY A 123 -4.62 -14.51 -9.06
N TYR A 124 -5.11 -13.40 -8.49
CA TYR A 124 -4.39 -12.13 -8.43
C TYR A 124 -4.20 -11.68 -6.98
N ASN A 125 -3.08 -11.05 -6.72
CA ASN A 125 -2.87 -10.26 -5.52
C ASN A 125 -3.41 -8.85 -5.81
N THR A 126 -4.49 -8.47 -5.14
CA THR A 126 -5.29 -7.30 -5.52
C THR A 126 -5.49 -6.35 -4.35
N ALA A 127 -5.12 -5.11 -4.53
CA ALA A 127 -5.49 -4.01 -3.65
C ALA A 127 -6.83 -3.42 -4.07
N VAL A 128 -7.67 -3.10 -3.09
CA VAL A 128 -9.00 -2.52 -3.29
C VAL A 128 -9.20 -1.31 -2.38
N VAL A 129 -10.07 -0.39 -2.80
CA VAL A 129 -10.55 0.68 -1.94
C VAL A 129 -12.07 0.72 -1.97
N VAL A 130 -12.67 0.73 -0.79
CA VAL A 130 -14.11 0.81 -0.58
C VAL A 130 -14.47 2.16 0.02
N ALA A 131 -15.43 2.85 -0.59
CA ALA A 131 -15.95 4.13 -0.11
C ALA A 131 -16.95 3.95 1.04
N PRO A 132 -17.23 5.01 1.83
CA PRO A 132 -18.21 4.96 2.95
C PRO A 132 -19.62 4.50 2.55
N ASP A 133 -20.00 4.72 1.29
CA ASP A 133 -21.29 4.27 0.74
C ASP A 133 -21.28 2.79 0.29
N GLY A 134 -20.19 2.07 0.52
CA GLY A 134 -20.02 0.64 0.21
C GLY A 134 -19.58 0.37 -1.25
N ARG A 135 -19.42 1.39 -2.10
CA ARG A 135 -18.91 1.19 -3.47
C ARG A 135 -17.45 0.80 -3.46
N LEU A 136 -17.10 -0.21 -4.25
CA LEU A 136 -15.73 -0.52 -4.61
C LEU A 136 -15.26 0.56 -5.62
N VAL A 137 -14.36 1.44 -5.20
CA VAL A 137 -13.93 2.60 -6.01
C VAL A 137 -12.57 2.39 -6.69
N SER A 138 -11.84 1.36 -6.29
CA SER A 138 -10.59 0.96 -6.94
C SER A 138 -10.32 -0.52 -6.82
N ARG A 139 -9.67 -1.04 -7.86
CA ARG A 139 -9.06 -2.37 -7.93
C ARG A 139 -7.72 -2.23 -8.63
N THR A 140 -6.64 -2.60 -7.95
CA THR A 140 -5.29 -2.62 -8.51
C THR A 140 -4.69 -4.00 -8.34
N ARG A 141 -4.38 -4.69 -9.41
CA ARG A 141 -3.72 -6.00 -9.41
C ARG A 141 -2.21 -5.81 -9.41
N LYS A 142 -1.51 -6.48 -8.50
CA LYS A 142 -0.05 -6.46 -8.39
C LYS A 142 0.60 -6.80 -9.74
N LEU A 143 1.47 -5.90 -10.22
CA LEU A 143 2.11 -6.07 -11.53
C LEU A 143 3.33 -6.99 -11.47
N HIS A 144 4.14 -6.87 -10.43
CA HIS A 144 5.39 -7.60 -10.27
C HIS A 144 5.25 -8.66 -9.19
N ILE A 145 5.51 -9.91 -9.57
CA ILE A 145 5.35 -11.07 -8.71
C ILE A 145 6.73 -11.54 -8.25
N PRO A 146 7.02 -11.61 -6.93
CA PRO A 146 8.29 -12.11 -6.40
C PRO A 146 8.42 -13.62 -6.62
N VAL A 147 9.67 -14.05 -6.85
CA VAL A 147 10.09 -15.44 -7.12
C VAL A 147 11.32 -15.81 -6.29
N THR A 148 11.33 -15.48 -5.02
CA THR A 148 12.47 -15.72 -4.12
C THR A 148 12.10 -16.60 -2.93
N ALA A 149 13.08 -17.17 -2.24
CA ALA A 149 12.88 -18.06 -1.11
C ALA A 149 11.99 -17.41 -0.03
N GLY A 150 10.94 -18.14 0.38
CA GLY A 150 9.93 -17.66 1.32
C GLY A 150 8.85 -16.78 0.70
N TYR A 151 9.00 -16.35 -0.56
CA TYR A 151 8.07 -15.50 -1.30
C TYR A 151 7.82 -16.11 -2.69
N TYR A 152 7.19 -17.30 -2.72
CA TYR A 152 6.90 -18.07 -3.93
C TYR A 152 5.59 -17.63 -4.57
N GLU A 153 5.41 -16.32 -4.76
CA GLU A 153 4.12 -15.76 -5.20
C GLU A 153 3.73 -16.18 -6.62
N ASP A 154 4.69 -16.52 -7.47
CA ASP A 154 4.47 -17.03 -8.83
C ASP A 154 3.73 -18.39 -8.87
N HIS A 155 3.69 -19.11 -7.75
CA HIS A 155 2.89 -20.34 -7.58
C HIS A 155 1.43 -20.08 -7.16
N TYR A 156 1.08 -18.82 -6.88
CA TYR A 156 -0.24 -18.40 -6.35
C TYR A 156 -0.89 -17.32 -7.21
N PHE A 157 -0.09 -16.39 -7.71
CA PHE A 157 -0.59 -15.21 -8.40
C PHE A 157 0.01 -15.08 -9.78
N ARG A 158 -0.81 -14.57 -10.67
CA ARG A 158 -0.37 -14.05 -11.97
C ARG A 158 -0.17 -12.55 -11.90
N PRO A 159 0.73 -11.99 -12.73
CA PRO A 159 0.86 -10.53 -12.87
C PRO A 159 -0.46 -9.89 -13.29
N GLY A 160 -0.73 -8.69 -12.81
CA GLY A 160 -1.84 -7.87 -13.29
C GLY A 160 -1.75 -7.67 -14.82
N PRO A 161 -2.86 -7.80 -15.56
CA PRO A 161 -2.85 -7.66 -17.02
C PRO A 161 -2.48 -6.23 -17.43
N ALA A 162 -1.49 -6.08 -18.30
CA ALA A 162 -1.07 -4.77 -18.82
C ALA A 162 -2.15 -4.06 -19.65
N ALA A 163 -3.15 -4.81 -20.14
CA ALA A 163 -4.27 -4.28 -20.92
C ALA A 163 -5.40 -3.69 -20.05
N ASP A 164 -5.40 -4.00 -18.75
CA ASP A 164 -6.45 -3.58 -17.80
C ASP A 164 -5.93 -2.42 -16.97
N ASP A 165 -5.83 -1.22 -17.52
CA ASP A 165 -5.37 -0.04 -16.78
C ASP A 165 -4.39 -0.40 -15.62
N PRO A 166 -3.09 -0.60 -15.90
CA PRO A 166 -2.15 -1.12 -14.90
C PRO A 166 -1.80 -0.11 -13.80
N PHE A 167 -2.19 1.16 -13.95
CA PHE A 167 -1.90 2.27 -13.02
C PHE A 167 -3.16 3.04 -12.64
N PRO A 168 -4.22 2.39 -12.14
CA PRO A 168 -5.48 3.05 -11.87
C PRO A 168 -5.32 4.08 -10.75
N LEU A 169 -5.91 5.27 -10.94
CA LEU A 169 -5.97 6.30 -9.93
C LEU A 169 -7.35 6.36 -9.28
N ILE A 170 -7.32 6.59 -7.97
CA ILE A 170 -8.50 6.90 -7.18
C ILE A 170 -8.61 8.41 -7.07
N SER A 171 -9.77 8.95 -7.36
CA SER A 171 -10.14 10.31 -6.97
C SER A 171 -10.85 10.24 -5.62
N LEU A 172 -10.15 10.61 -4.55
CA LEU A 172 -10.70 10.68 -3.21
C LEU A 172 -11.19 12.10 -2.95
N PRO A 173 -12.50 12.32 -2.79
CA PRO A 173 -13.05 13.67 -2.58
C PRO A 173 -12.56 14.28 -1.27
N THR A 174 -12.13 15.54 -1.36
CA THR A 174 -11.86 16.42 -0.21
C THR A 174 -12.63 17.73 -0.37
N ASP A 175 -12.64 18.57 0.65
CA ASP A 175 -13.40 19.82 0.60
C ASP A 175 -12.86 20.80 -0.45
N ASP A 176 -11.58 20.71 -0.79
CA ASP A 176 -10.87 21.61 -1.67
C ASP A 176 -10.43 20.93 -3.00
N GLY A 177 -11.13 19.89 -3.42
CA GLY A 177 -10.83 19.14 -4.64
C GLY A 177 -10.37 17.69 -4.36
N ASP A 178 -10.27 16.90 -5.42
CA ASP A 178 -9.93 15.48 -5.27
C ASP A 178 -8.45 15.26 -5.01
N ALA A 179 -8.13 14.37 -4.07
CA ALA A 179 -6.80 13.79 -3.95
C ALA A 179 -6.64 12.58 -4.90
N LYS A 180 -5.50 12.49 -5.58
CA LYS A 180 -5.20 11.40 -6.52
C LYS A 180 -4.29 10.36 -5.88
N LEU A 181 -4.80 9.14 -5.69
CA LEU A 181 -4.09 8.06 -5.02
C LEU A 181 -3.89 6.88 -5.97
N GLY A 182 -2.71 6.25 -5.91
CA GLY A 182 -2.42 4.95 -6.53
C GLY A 182 -2.20 3.88 -5.45
N CYS A 183 -2.58 2.64 -5.72
CA CYS A 183 -2.48 1.54 -4.77
C CYS A 183 -1.68 0.35 -5.35
N PRO A 184 -0.38 0.53 -5.69
CA PRO A 184 0.50 -0.59 -6.01
C PRO A 184 0.72 -1.48 -4.78
N THR A 185 1.23 -2.71 -4.97
CA THR A 185 1.33 -3.69 -3.88
C THR A 185 2.76 -4.20 -3.70
N CYS A 186 3.28 -4.13 -2.48
CA CYS A 186 4.48 -4.81 -1.96
C CYS A 186 5.66 -4.81 -2.95
N TRP A 187 5.91 -5.91 -3.66
CA TRP A 187 7.05 -6.07 -4.59
C TRP A 187 7.14 -4.98 -5.67
N ASP A 188 6.00 -4.35 -6.03
CA ASP A 188 5.94 -3.21 -6.94
C ASP A 188 6.81 -2.02 -6.47
N GLN A 189 7.11 -1.94 -5.17
CA GLN A 189 7.94 -0.89 -4.57
C GLN A 189 9.38 -0.86 -5.07
N TRP A 190 9.90 -2.00 -5.56
CA TRP A 190 11.26 -2.13 -6.06
C TRP A 190 11.46 -1.60 -7.48
N PHE A 191 10.37 -1.28 -8.17
CA PHE A 191 10.37 -0.85 -9.57
C PHE A 191 10.13 0.66 -9.70
N PRO A 192 11.20 1.46 -9.91
CA PRO A 192 11.07 2.91 -10.07
C PRO A 192 10.14 3.31 -11.22
N GLU A 193 10.05 2.48 -12.26
CA GLU A 193 9.18 2.65 -13.42
C GLU A 193 7.72 2.75 -13.01
N LEU A 194 7.30 1.93 -12.04
CA LEU A 194 5.92 1.90 -11.55
C LEU A 194 5.56 3.20 -10.83
N ALA A 195 6.38 3.63 -9.87
CA ALA A 195 6.15 4.89 -9.15
C ALA A 195 6.17 6.08 -10.13
N ARG A 196 7.04 6.01 -11.16
CA ARG A 196 7.11 7.02 -12.22
C ARG A 196 5.84 7.04 -13.07
N ALA A 197 5.30 5.90 -13.46
CA ALA A 197 4.07 5.81 -14.23
C ALA A 197 2.90 6.44 -13.47
N TYR A 198 2.68 6.04 -12.22
CA TYR A 198 1.66 6.65 -11.36
C TYR A 198 1.83 8.17 -11.21
N SER A 199 3.07 8.65 -11.04
CA SER A 199 3.33 10.09 -10.91
C SER A 199 3.02 10.87 -12.19
N ILE A 200 3.27 10.28 -13.36
CA ILE A 200 2.94 10.88 -14.67
C ILE A 200 1.42 10.98 -14.83
N GLU A 201 0.67 9.96 -14.41
CA GLU A 201 -0.80 9.97 -14.40
C GLU A 201 -1.38 10.94 -13.36
N GLY A 202 -0.54 11.51 -12.49
CA GLY A 202 -0.93 12.54 -11.53
C GLY A 202 -1.13 12.05 -10.10
N ALA A 203 -0.68 10.85 -9.75
CA ALA A 203 -0.73 10.39 -8.36
C ALA A 203 0.00 11.36 -7.43
N GLU A 204 -0.65 11.68 -6.31
CA GLU A 204 -0.10 12.49 -5.23
C GLU A 204 0.36 11.61 -4.05
N VAL A 205 -0.32 10.47 -3.87
CA VAL A 205 -0.05 9.49 -2.82
C VAL A 205 0.03 8.10 -3.44
N LEU A 206 1.06 7.33 -3.06
CA LEU A 206 1.16 5.91 -3.38
C LEU A 206 1.04 5.08 -2.10
N ILE A 207 0.14 4.11 -2.12
CA ILE A 207 -0.19 3.25 -0.99
C ILE A 207 0.28 1.83 -1.31
N TYR A 208 1.19 1.29 -0.49
CA TYR A 208 1.76 -0.05 -0.65
C TYR A 208 1.33 -0.95 0.50
N PRO A 209 0.26 -1.76 0.34
CA PRO A 209 0.04 -2.89 1.23
C PRO A 209 1.17 -3.89 1.05
N THR A 210 1.76 -4.33 2.16
CA THR A 210 3.01 -5.09 2.12
C THR A 210 2.97 -6.27 3.08
N ALA A 211 3.67 -7.34 2.71
CA ALA A 211 4.04 -8.47 3.55
C ALA A 211 5.53 -8.78 3.29
N ILE A 212 6.42 -8.06 3.96
CA ILE A 212 7.87 -8.20 3.82
C ILE A 212 8.52 -8.36 5.19
N GLY A 213 9.53 -9.22 5.26
CA GLY A 213 10.19 -9.57 6.51
C GLY A 213 11.59 -10.12 6.30
N SER A 214 11.96 -11.13 7.09
CA SER A 214 13.26 -11.80 7.01
C SER A 214 13.46 -12.51 5.67
N GLU A 215 14.72 -12.65 5.29
CA GLU A 215 15.15 -13.40 4.12
C GLU A 215 15.58 -14.81 4.57
N PRO A 216 14.81 -15.90 4.29
CA PRO A 216 15.11 -17.23 4.82
C PRO A 216 16.51 -17.75 4.48
N ASP A 217 17.01 -17.48 3.27
CA ASP A 217 18.34 -17.88 2.82
C ASP A 217 19.47 -16.95 3.31
N HIS A 218 19.11 -15.80 3.91
CA HIS A 218 20.05 -14.78 4.40
C HIS A 218 19.62 -14.25 5.78
N PRO A 219 19.55 -15.09 6.82
CA PRO A 219 18.93 -14.74 8.12
C PRO A 219 19.63 -13.59 8.86
N GLU A 220 20.90 -13.34 8.56
CA GLU A 220 21.68 -12.23 9.16
C GLU A 220 21.50 -10.90 8.41
N PHE A 221 20.79 -10.91 7.26
CA PHE A 221 20.63 -9.72 6.44
C PHE A 221 19.31 -9.02 6.75
N ASP A 222 19.38 -7.91 7.49
CA ASP A 222 18.23 -7.04 7.75
C ASP A 222 17.93 -6.16 6.53
N THR A 223 16.90 -6.51 5.77
CA THR A 223 16.48 -5.79 4.57
C THR A 223 15.55 -4.60 4.84
N GLN A 224 15.08 -4.42 6.09
CA GLN A 224 14.16 -3.33 6.44
C GLN A 224 14.68 -1.93 6.06
N PRO A 225 15.95 -1.57 6.34
CA PRO A 225 16.45 -0.25 5.95
C PRO A 225 16.45 -0.02 4.44
N LEU A 226 16.74 -1.04 3.64
CA LEU A 226 16.71 -0.95 2.18
C LEU A 226 15.29 -0.79 1.66
N TRP A 227 14.34 -1.54 2.22
CA TRP A 227 12.93 -1.44 1.90
C TRP A 227 12.39 -0.02 2.14
N GLN A 228 12.65 0.56 3.30
CA GLN A 228 12.24 1.94 3.60
C GLN A 228 12.92 2.94 2.66
N GLN A 229 14.23 2.78 2.45
CA GLN A 229 15.01 3.70 1.62
C GLN A 229 14.52 3.72 0.16
N VAL A 230 14.23 2.58 -0.45
CA VAL A 230 13.76 2.54 -1.85
C VAL A 230 12.38 3.19 -2.00
N ILE A 231 11.46 2.97 -1.06
CA ILE A 231 10.14 3.59 -1.10
C ILE A 231 10.27 5.11 -0.95
N VAL A 232 11.03 5.58 0.04
CA VAL A 232 11.28 7.02 0.27
C VAL A 232 11.93 7.67 -0.96
N ALA A 233 12.94 7.01 -1.55
CA ALA A 233 13.62 7.52 -2.76
C ALA A 233 12.67 7.62 -3.96
N ASN A 234 11.78 6.62 -4.14
CA ASN A 234 10.73 6.67 -5.15
C ASN A 234 9.76 7.85 -4.91
N GLY A 235 9.42 8.15 -3.65
CA GLY A 235 8.60 9.32 -3.29
C GLY A 235 9.28 10.63 -3.70
N VAL A 236 10.53 10.81 -3.35
CA VAL A 236 11.34 12.00 -3.70
C VAL A 236 11.44 12.17 -5.22
N ALA A 237 11.81 11.11 -5.94
CA ALA A 237 12.01 11.15 -7.39
C ALA A 237 10.71 11.37 -8.17
N ASN A 238 9.54 11.15 -7.56
CA ASN A 238 8.23 11.24 -8.19
C ASN A 238 7.33 12.34 -7.59
N ALA A 239 7.83 13.06 -6.60
CA ALA A 239 7.08 14.08 -5.86
C ALA A 239 5.74 13.53 -5.29
N THR A 240 5.79 12.34 -4.68
CA THR A 240 4.63 11.66 -4.13
C THR A 240 4.81 11.39 -2.64
N PHE A 241 3.71 11.46 -1.89
CA PHE A 241 3.66 10.86 -0.56
C PHE A 241 3.68 9.35 -0.67
N MET A 242 4.36 8.68 0.26
CA MET A 242 4.44 7.23 0.29
C MET A 242 3.80 6.71 1.59
N VAL A 243 2.87 5.77 1.45
CA VAL A 243 2.18 5.11 2.57
C VAL A 243 2.50 3.63 2.47
N ALA A 244 3.36 3.14 3.33
CA ALA A 244 3.80 1.75 3.35
C ALA A 244 3.20 1.03 4.58
N ILE A 245 2.43 0.00 4.33
CA ILE A 245 1.73 -0.76 5.37
C ILE A 245 2.30 -2.17 5.39
N ASN A 246 3.00 -2.55 6.44
CA ASN A 246 3.52 -3.90 6.60
C ASN A 246 2.81 -4.62 7.74
N ARG A 247 2.91 -5.95 7.76
CA ARG A 247 2.48 -6.79 8.88
C ARG A 247 3.63 -7.07 9.82
N ILE A 248 3.33 -7.63 10.98
CA ILE A 248 4.28 -8.06 12.00
C ILE A 248 4.06 -9.53 12.36
N GLY A 249 5.04 -10.12 13.06
CA GLY A 249 4.94 -11.47 13.61
C GLY A 249 5.58 -12.54 12.73
N VAL A 250 5.45 -13.79 13.18
CA VAL A 250 6.06 -14.94 12.52
C VAL A 250 5.00 -15.76 11.81
N GLU A 251 5.19 -16.00 10.52
CA GLU A 251 4.31 -16.81 9.69
C GLU A 251 5.16 -17.81 8.87
N GLY A 252 5.20 -19.08 9.32
CA GLY A 252 6.07 -20.08 8.73
C GLY A 252 7.56 -19.71 8.86
N PRO A 253 8.33 -19.66 7.77
CA PRO A 253 9.75 -19.32 7.80
C PRO A 253 10.03 -17.82 7.90
N LEU A 254 9.01 -16.97 7.77
CA LEU A 254 9.16 -15.52 7.71
C LEU A 254 8.89 -14.86 9.06
N THR A 255 9.73 -13.89 9.41
CA THR A 255 9.46 -12.91 10.48
C THR A 255 9.24 -11.54 9.83
N PHE A 256 8.02 -11.08 9.82
CA PHE A 256 7.65 -9.77 9.28
C PHE A 256 8.10 -8.66 10.22
N TYR A 257 8.81 -7.68 9.70
CA TYR A 257 9.49 -6.66 10.50
C TYR A 257 8.69 -5.36 10.68
N GLY A 258 7.39 -5.35 10.38
CA GLY A 258 6.56 -4.17 10.59
C GLY A 258 7.14 -2.92 9.99
N SER A 259 7.44 -1.93 10.82
CA SER A 259 8.05 -0.66 10.40
C SER A 259 7.22 0.12 9.38
N SER A 260 5.90 -0.09 9.36
CA SER A 260 4.99 0.69 8.52
C SER A 260 5.27 2.18 8.68
N PHE A 261 5.19 2.95 7.61
CA PHE A 261 5.52 4.37 7.67
C PHE A 261 4.76 5.20 6.63
N ILE A 262 4.75 6.51 6.87
CA ILE A 262 4.30 7.52 5.91
C ILE A 262 5.43 8.50 5.69
N SER A 263 5.77 8.79 4.43
CA SER A 263 6.77 9.82 4.09
C SER A 263 6.22 10.85 3.10
N ASP A 264 6.81 12.04 3.11
CA ASP A 264 6.45 13.13 2.23
C ASP A 264 7.34 13.20 0.97
N PRO A 265 7.00 14.07 -0.02
CA PRO A 265 7.75 14.23 -1.26
C PRO A 265 9.21 14.70 -1.10
N TYR A 266 9.58 15.18 0.08
CA TYR A 266 10.96 15.59 0.41
C TYR A 266 11.76 14.48 1.07
N GLY A 267 11.18 13.28 1.25
CA GLY A 267 11.81 12.12 1.86
C GLY A 267 11.80 12.12 3.38
N ARG A 268 11.05 13.02 4.04
CA ARG A 268 10.90 13.00 5.49
C ARG A 268 9.90 11.91 5.88
N VAL A 269 10.31 11.01 6.76
CA VAL A 269 9.38 10.06 7.41
C VAL A 269 8.57 10.84 8.44
N LEU A 270 7.27 10.98 8.20
CA LEU A 270 6.36 11.74 9.06
C LEU A 270 6.01 10.96 10.32
N VAL A 271 5.74 9.68 10.16
CA VAL A 271 5.40 8.75 11.24
C VAL A 271 5.84 7.35 10.87
N GLN A 272 6.25 6.55 11.85
CA GLN A 272 6.71 5.17 11.65
C GLN A 272 6.29 4.29 12.82
N ALA A 273 5.81 3.09 12.51
CA ALA A 273 5.48 2.05 13.48
C ALA A 273 6.72 1.32 14.01
N PRO A 274 6.66 0.73 15.20
CA PRO A 274 7.69 -0.20 15.67
C PRO A 274 7.76 -1.45 14.81
N ARG A 275 8.81 -2.24 15.00
CA ARG A 275 9.08 -3.43 14.17
C ARG A 275 8.21 -4.65 14.52
N ASP A 276 7.74 -4.76 15.74
CA ASP A 276 7.20 -5.99 16.31
C ASP A 276 5.91 -5.80 17.15
N GLU A 277 5.41 -4.57 17.18
CA GLU A 277 4.18 -4.23 17.92
C GLU A 277 3.05 -3.81 16.99
N PRO A 278 1.79 -4.14 17.31
CA PRO A 278 0.63 -3.59 16.64
C PRO A 278 0.60 -2.06 16.77
N ALA A 279 0.35 -1.37 15.65
CA ALA A 279 0.34 0.09 15.65
C ALA A 279 -0.71 0.66 14.70
N VAL A 280 -1.22 1.83 15.05
CA VAL A 280 -2.04 2.68 14.20
C VAL A 280 -1.27 3.98 13.97
N LEU A 281 -1.02 4.32 12.73
CA LEU A 281 -0.37 5.57 12.34
C LEU A 281 -1.40 6.50 11.73
N VAL A 282 -1.32 7.79 12.06
CA VAL A 282 -2.17 8.81 11.45
C VAL A 282 -1.33 10.03 11.11
N ALA A 283 -1.38 10.48 9.85
CA ALA A 283 -0.63 11.66 9.42
C ALA A 283 -1.45 12.56 8.51
N ASP A 284 -1.19 13.86 8.60
CA ASP A 284 -1.68 14.86 7.67
C ASP A 284 -0.71 15.02 6.49
N LEU A 285 -1.23 14.88 5.28
CA LEU A 285 -0.50 15.04 4.01
C LEU A 285 -0.87 16.39 3.40
N ASP A 286 0.05 17.33 3.40
CA ASP A 286 -0.09 18.59 2.68
C ASP A 286 0.18 18.38 1.20
N LEU A 287 -0.86 18.05 0.43
CA LEU A 287 -0.76 17.63 -0.97
C LEU A 287 -0.14 18.72 -1.87
N ASP A 288 -0.17 19.98 -1.45
CA ASP A 288 0.48 21.07 -2.19
C ASP A 288 2.02 20.98 -2.14
N GLN A 289 2.60 20.16 -1.26
CA GLN A 289 4.05 19.88 -1.28
C GLN A 289 4.51 19.24 -2.60
N ARG A 290 3.61 18.46 -3.27
CA ARG A 290 3.89 17.94 -4.62
C ARG A 290 4.07 19.08 -5.63
N ARG A 291 3.16 20.04 -5.64
CA ARG A 291 3.27 21.26 -6.50
C ARG A 291 4.56 21.98 -6.20
N ASP A 292 4.81 22.30 -4.93
CA ASP A 292 5.96 23.10 -4.49
C ASP A 292 7.29 22.44 -4.91
N TRP A 293 7.40 21.09 -4.77
CA TRP A 293 8.58 20.34 -5.16
C TRP A 293 8.80 20.30 -6.67
N LEU A 294 7.71 20.11 -7.46
CA LEU A 294 7.77 20.07 -8.92
C LEU A 294 7.96 21.47 -9.56
N GLU A 295 7.55 22.55 -8.88
CA GLU A 295 7.86 23.92 -9.30
C GLU A 295 9.35 24.23 -9.09
N LEU A 296 9.96 23.78 -7.97
CA LEU A 296 11.37 23.97 -7.68
C LEU A 296 12.26 23.10 -8.58
N PHE A 297 11.91 21.82 -8.75
CA PHE A 297 12.62 20.85 -9.59
C PHE A 297 11.69 20.20 -10.60
N PRO A 298 11.54 20.76 -11.82
CA PRO A 298 10.55 20.30 -12.79
C PRO A 298 10.99 19.02 -13.53
N PHE A 299 11.43 17.99 -12.81
CA PHE A 299 12.02 16.78 -13.38
C PHE A 299 11.02 15.93 -14.19
N LEU A 300 9.72 16.05 -13.95
CA LEU A 300 8.71 15.37 -14.78
C LEU A 300 8.64 15.95 -16.20
N THR A 301 8.78 17.28 -16.35
CA THR A 301 8.72 17.96 -17.65
C THR A 301 10.05 17.89 -18.42
N THR A 302 11.16 17.67 -17.70
CA THR A 302 12.51 17.59 -18.31
C THR A 302 12.92 16.14 -18.65
N ARG A 303 12.00 15.18 -18.53
CA ARG A 303 12.23 13.79 -18.94
C ARG A 303 12.57 13.68 -20.42
N ARG A 304 13.30 12.65 -20.77
CA ARG A 304 13.69 12.32 -22.15
C ARG A 304 13.11 10.96 -22.57
N PRO A 305 11.74 10.85 -22.73
CA PRO A 305 11.10 9.57 -23.10
C PRO A 305 11.68 8.96 -24.38
N ASP A 306 12.15 9.80 -25.31
CA ASP A 306 12.84 9.43 -26.52
C ASP A 306 14.12 8.62 -26.29
N ALA A 307 14.76 8.77 -25.13
CA ALA A 307 15.97 8.04 -24.74
C ALA A 307 15.70 6.77 -23.92
N TYR A 308 14.46 6.51 -23.50
CA TYR A 308 14.14 5.43 -22.54
C TYR A 308 13.73 4.11 -23.20
N GLY A 309 13.90 3.95 -24.50
CA GLY A 309 13.51 2.73 -25.22
C GLY A 309 14.15 1.43 -24.69
N LEU A 310 15.27 1.51 -23.97
CA LEU A 310 15.88 0.35 -23.30
C LEU A 310 15.04 -0.20 -22.16
N LEU A 311 14.23 0.64 -21.47
CA LEU A 311 13.40 0.23 -20.35
C LEU A 311 12.28 -0.73 -20.75
N THR A 312 11.94 -0.81 -22.02
CA THR A 312 10.92 -1.73 -22.56
C THR A 312 11.48 -3.05 -23.08
N ARG A 313 12.80 -3.24 -23.03
CA ARG A 313 13.45 -4.50 -23.43
C ARG A 313 13.38 -5.50 -22.28
N ARG A 314 13.15 -6.76 -22.63
CA ARG A 314 13.34 -7.86 -21.67
C ARG A 314 14.83 -8.05 -21.37
N TRP A 315 15.15 -8.28 -20.13
CA TRP A 315 16.49 -8.65 -19.66
C TRP A 315 16.82 -10.08 -20.07
#